data_1d6e2134ae2eb491b657cf9ebcfe9d48
#
_entry.id   1d6e2134ae2eb491b657cf9ebcfe9d48
#
_cell.length_a   1.000
_cell.length_b   1.000
_cell.length_c   1.000
_cell.angle_alpha   90.00
_cell.angle_beta   90.00
_cell.angle_gamma   90.00
#
_symmetry.space_group_name_H-M   'P 1'
#
loop_
_entity.id
_entity.type
_entity.pdbx_description
1 polymer ?
#
loop_
_entity_poly.entity_id
_entity_poly.type
_entity_poly.pdbx_seq_one_letter_code
_entity_poly.pdbx_strand_id
1 'polypeptide(L)'
;MNYLKPQLKELIDNYDPDILWFDGEWINDYNHNMGLDLYQYVRSLKSEILINNRVDKGRNGMAGMTKDDKRYAGDFGTPEQEILEGTSSMDWESCMTMNDTWGFKSYDKDWKSPNELLFWLIEIVSKGGNYMLNIGPDSMGDVPETSVKNLITLGNWLKINGEGIYNTKRWKITHEGPTQIFMKGTNHREKNKGKSLEFTSKDFWFTINTNYLFATALVYPQENESIIIESLSKLSGYKVKSVNQLGSINSLQWKQTKTGLRINGVQRTASGLGYTLKIDID
;
A
#
# COMPACT_ATOMS: atom_id res chain seq x y z
N MET A 1 13.49 -26.93 -14.38
CA MET A 1 12.07 -27.28 -14.63
C MET A 1 11.66 -28.63 -14.07
N ASN A 2 12.48 -29.69 -14.17
CA ASN A 2 12.14 -31.04 -13.66
C ASN A 2 11.97 -31.13 -12.13
N TYR A 3 12.44 -30.13 -11.38
CA TYR A 3 12.27 -30.04 -9.93
C TYR A 3 11.13 -29.06 -9.56
N LEU A 4 11.10 -27.88 -10.14
CA LEU A 4 10.17 -26.82 -9.80
C LEU A 4 8.71 -27.13 -10.19
N LYS A 5 8.48 -27.65 -11.41
CA LYS A 5 7.11 -27.98 -11.88
C LYS A 5 6.39 -29.02 -11.00
N PRO A 6 7.01 -30.14 -10.60
CA PRO A 6 6.38 -31.06 -9.65
C PRO A 6 6.01 -30.41 -8.31
N GLN A 7 6.87 -29.57 -7.74
CA GLN A 7 6.58 -28.85 -6.49
C GLN A 7 5.41 -27.88 -6.64
N LEU A 8 5.34 -27.13 -7.74
CA LEU A 8 4.21 -26.23 -8.01
C LEU A 8 2.89 -26.98 -8.15
N LYS A 9 2.93 -28.17 -8.80
CA LYS A 9 1.75 -29.04 -8.87
C LYS A 9 1.32 -29.51 -7.48
N GLU A 10 2.25 -29.95 -6.67
CA GLU A 10 1.97 -30.37 -5.28
C GLU A 10 1.39 -29.25 -4.43
N LEU A 11 1.94 -28.03 -4.55
CA LEU A 11 1.42 -26.84 -3.83
C LEU A 11 -0.01 -26.51 -4.26
N ILE A 12 -0.29 -26.52 -5.58
CA ILE A 12 -1.60 -26.21 -6.10
C ILE A 12 -2.62 -27.28 -5.72
N ASP A 13 -2.27 -28.57 -5.90
CA ASP A 13 -3.16 -29.69 -5.60
C ASP A 13 -3.51 -29.80 -4.11
N ASN A 14 -2.56 -29.52 -3.20
CA ASN A 14 -2.73 -29.74 -1.77
C ASN A 14 -3.24 -28.50 -1.01
N TYR A 15 -2.96 -27.29 -1.49
CA TYR A 15 -3.21 -26.06 -0.74
C TYR A 15 -4.09 -25.06 -1.47
N ASP A 16 -4.37 -25.28 -2.77
CA ASP A 16 -5.23 -24.41 -3.61
C ASP A 16 -4.95 -22.90 -3.45
N PRO A 17 -3.69 -22.44 -3.58
CA PRO A 17 -3.33 -21.04 -3.35
C PRO A 17 -3.98 -20.13 -4.40
N ASP A 18 -4.37 -18.93 -3.99
CA ASP A 18 -4.88 -17.89 -4.91
C ASP A 18 -3.75 -17.09 -5.57
N ILE A 19 -2.57 -17.07 -4.95
CA ILE A 19 -1.41 -16.31 -5.42
C ILE A 19 -0.16 -17.20 -5.35
N LEU A 20 0.65 -17.18 -6.42
CA LEU A 20 2.03 -17.69 -6.40
C LEU A 20 3.01 -16.52 -6.56
N TRP A 21 3.87 -16.37 -5.58
CA TRP A 21 4.89 -15.35 -5.55
C TRP A 21 6.26 -15.95 -5.85
N PHE A 22 6.74 -15.75 -7.10
CA PHE A 22 8.06 -16.21 -7.55
C PHE A 22 9.14 -15.23 -7.12
N ASP A 23 10.37 -15.73 -7.00
CA ASP A 23 11.56 -14.93 -6.77
C ASP A 23 12.78 -15.63 -7.38
N GLY A 24 13.76 -14.87 -7.92
CA GLY A 24 14.95 -15.45 -8.52
C GLY A 24 15.07 -15.25 -10.03
N GLU A 25 14.24 -14.44 -10.67
CA GLU A 25 14.28 -14.15 -12.10
C GLU A 25 15.63 -13.57 -12.57
N TRP A 26 16.43 -13.03 -11.66
CA TRP A 26 17.76 -12.47 -11.94
C TRP A 26 18.85 -13.53 -12.13
N ILE A 27 18.62 -14.80 -11.79
CA ILE A 27 19.58 -15.91 -11.96
C ILE A 27 19.97 -16.02 -13.44
N ASN A 28 21.28 -16.12 -13.72
CA ASN A 28 21.80 -16.10 -15.10
C ASN A 28 21.25 -17.22 -15.98
N ASP A 29 21.12 -18.43 -15.43
CA ASP A 29 20.64 -19.61 -16.16
C ASP A 29 19.12 -19.61 -16.40
N TYR A 30 18.37 -18.70 -15.75
CA TYR A 30 16.95 -18.50 -15.98
C TYR A 30 16.75 -17.53 -17.14
N ASN A 31 15.87 -17.85 -18.07
CA ASN A 31 15.62 -17.04 -19.26
C ASN A 31 14.12 -16.84 -19.53
N HIS A 32 13.80 -15.94 -20.46
CA HIS A 32 12.42 -15.59 -20.82
C HIS A 32 11.58 -16.80 -21.26
N ASN A 33 12.12 -17.71 -22.08
CA ASN A 33 11.38 -18.89 -22.51
C ASN A 33 11.02 -19.82 -21.33
N MET A 34 11.91 -19.92 -20.35
CA MET A 34 11.64 -20.67 -19.10
C MET A 34 10.55 -19.98 -18.28
N GLY A 35 10.53 -18.65 -18.24
CA GLY A 35 9.49 -17.87 -17.56
C GLY A 35 8.12 -18.08 -18.19
N LEU A 36 8.03 -17.99 -19.52
CA LEU A 36 6.78 -18.25 -20.25
C LEU A 36 6.28 -19.69 -20.07
N ASP A 37 7.19 -20.68 -20.18
CA ASP A 37 6.84 -22.08 -19.95
C ASP A 37 6.34 -22.34 -18.53
N LEU A 38 6.94 -21.69 -17.54
CA LEU A 38 6.54 -21.81 -16.15
C LEU A 38 5.17 -21.16 -15.91
N TYR A 39 4.95 -19.96 -16.43
CA TYR A 39 3.68 -19.24 -16.33
C TYR A 39 2.54 -20.05 -16.97
N GLN A 40 2.75 -20.55 -18.19
CA GLN A 40 1.76 -21.38 -18.89
C GLN A 40 1.46 -22.69 -18.15
N TYR A 41 2.49 -23.32 -17.57
CA TYR A 41 2.31 -24.53 -16.78
C TYR A 41 1.43 -24.29 -15.56
N VAL A 42 1.70 -23.23 -14.78
CA VAL A 42 0.88 -22.88 -13.62
C VAL A 42 -0.57 -22.57 -14.04
N ARG A 43 -0.77 -21.81 -15.12
CA ARG A 43 -2.10 -21.54 -15.69
C ARG A 43 -2.84 -22.80 -16.12
N SER A 44 -2.14 -23.84 -16.58
CA SER A 44 -2.75 -25.12 -16.92
C SER A 44 -3.23 -25.91 -15.71
N LEU A 45 -2.65 -25.68 -14.52
CA LEU A 45 -3.07 -26.31 -13.27
C LEU A 45 -4.22 -25.56 -12.61
N LYS A 46 -4.15 -24.22 -12.57
CA LYS A 46 -5.18 -23.34 -11.99
C LYS A 46 -5.23 -22.03 -12.80
N SER A 47 -6.30 -21.86 -13.59
CA SER A 47 -6.42 -20.73 -14.53
C SER A 47 -6.52 -19.37 -13.84
N GLU A 48 -7.12 -19.30 -12.64
CA GLU A 48 -7.43 -18.06 -11.92
C GLU A 48 -6.33 -17.61 -10.94
N ILE A 49 -5.26 -18.41 -10.76
CA ILE A 49 -4.19 -18.09 -9.82
C ILE A 49 -3.44 -16.82 -10.25
N LEU A 50 -3.21 -15.91 -9.33
CA LEU A 50 -2.39 -14.72 -9.60
C LEU A 50 -0.91 -15.04 -9.50
N ILE A 51 -0.13 -14.53 -10.45
CA ILE A 51 1.31 -14.80 -10.56
C ILE A 51 2.05 -13.47 -10.68
N ASN A 52 3.01 -13.22 -9.79
CA ASN A 52 3.81 -12.01 -9.86
C ASN A 52 4.75 -11.99 -11.09
N ASN A 53 5.21 -10.80 -11.48
CA ASN A 53 6.07 -10.62 -12.65
C ASN A 53 7.51 -11.12 -12.49
N ARG A 54 7.87 -11.62 -11.30
CA ARG A 54 9.16 -12.31 -11.07
C ARG A 54 9.20 -13.74 -11.63
N VAL A 55 8.08 -14.20 -12.18
CA VAL A 55 8.05 -15.45 -12.96
C VAL A 55 8.84 -15.34 -14.26
N ASP A 56 9.13 -14.11 -14.75
CA ASP A 56 9.81 -13.87 -16.02
C ASP A 56 10.87 -12.75 -15.89
N LYS A 57 11.65 -12.54 -16.95
CA LYS A 57 12.76 -11.56 -17.04
C LYS A 57 12.30 -10.11 -17.27
N GLY A 58 11.00 -9.83 -17.29
CA GLY A 58 10.45 -8.51 -17.66
C GLY A 58 10.54 -7.44 -16.59
N ARG A 59 10.81 -7.80 -15.35
CA ARG A 59 10.83 -6.87 -14.20
C ARG A 59 11.92 -5.80 -14.33
N ASN A 60 11.57 -4.54 -14.02
CA ASN A 60 12.47 -3.40 -14.09
C ASN A 60 13.19 -3.17 -12.76
N GLY A 61 14.10 -4.08 -12.38
CA GLY A 61 14.89 -3.97 -11.15
C GLY A 61 14.00 -3.74 -9.90
N MET A 62 14.46 -2.93 -8.97
CA MET A 62 13.73 -2.62 -7.72
C MET A 62 12.44 -1.81 -7.97
N ALA A 63 12.37 -1.03 -9.06
CA ALA A 63 11.12 -0.36 -9.47
C ALA A 63 9.97 -1.32 -9.79
N GLY A 64 10.28 -2.58 -10.05
CA GLY A 64 9.41 -3.74 -9.95
C GLY A 64 8.34 -3.90 -11.00
N MET A 65 8.06 -2.89 -11.83
CA MET A 65 7.05 -2.99 -12.88
C MET A 65 7.61 -3.73 -14.10
N THR A 66 6.72 -4.35 -14.87
CA THR A 66 7.10 -5.03 -16.12
C THR A 66 7.43 -4.00 -17.20
N LYS A 67 8.55 -4.20 -17.90
CA LYS A 67 9.02 -3.31 -18.96
C LYS A 67 8.11 -3.31 -20.20
N ASP A 68 7.51 -4.47 -20.48
CA ASP A 68 6.59 -4.70 -21.60
C ASP A 68 5.65 -5.85 -21.22
N ASP A 69 4.44 -5.51 -20.78
CA ASP A 69 3.40 -6.44 -20.35
C ASP A 69 2.85 -7.34 -21.48
N LYS A 70 3.04 -6.95 -22.73
CA LYS A 70 2.65 -7.78 -23.89
C LYS A 70 3.68 -8.87 -24.21
N ARG A 71 4.90 -8.68 -23.78
CA ARG A 71 6.03 -9.59 -24.07
C ARG A 71 6.31 -10.52 -22.90
N TYR A 72 6.31 -10.01 -21.68
CA TYR A 72 6.73 -10.73 -20.48
C TYR A 72 5.53 -11.18 -19.64
N ALA A 73 5.66 -12.36 -19.03
CA ALA A 73 4.64 -12.94 -18.18
C ALA A 73 4.59 -12.30 -16.80
N GLY A 74 3.43 -12.44 -16.15
CA GLY A 74 3.13 -11.95 -14.81
C GLY A 74 1.86 -11.09 -14.80
N ASP A 75 1.04 -11.26 -13.78
CA ASP A 75 -0.25 -10.57 -13.65
C ASP A 75 -0.12 -9.24 -12.91
N PHE A 76 0.87 -9.12 -12.02
CA PHE A 76 1.11 -7.90 -11.25
C PHE A 76 2.60 -7.60 -11.06
N GLY A 77 2.91 -6.31 -10.95
CA GLY A 77 4.27 -5.81 -10.70
C GLY A 77 4.66 -5.93 -9.23
N THR A 78 5.98 -5.99 -8.96
CA THR A 78 6.53 -6.12 -7.61
C THR A 78 7.62 -5.10 -7.31
N PRO A 79 7.28 -3.80 -7.11
CA PRO A 79 8.21 -2.84 -6.55
C PRO A 79 8.78 -3.35 -5.22
N GLU A 80 10.10 -3.21 -5.04
CA GLU A 80 10.79 -3.70 -3.85
C GLU A 80 11.44 -2.57 -3.10
N GLN A 81 11.06 -2.36 -1.84
CA GLN A 81 11.47 -1.20 -1.04
C GLN A 81 11.19 0.14 -1.74
N GLU A 82 10.26 0.14 -2.70
CA GLU A 82 9.86 1.30 -3.50
C GLU A 82 8.36 1.41 -3.61
N ILE A 83 7.86 2.62 -3.83
CA ILE A 83 6.49 2.92 -4.20
C ILE A 83 6.51 3.64 -5.55
N LEU A 84 5.54 3.40 -6.40
CA LEU A 84 5.43 4.09 -7.67
C LEU A 84 5.33 5.61 -7.47
N GLU A 85 6.03 6.38 -8.30
CA GLU A 85 5.93 7.84 -8.29
C GLU A 85 4.51 8.31 -8.66
N GLY A 86 3.89 7.63 -9.63
CA GLY A 86 2.53 7.89 -10.10
C GLY A 86 1.60 6.68 -9.89
N THR A 87 0.68 6.51 -10.82
CA THR A 87 -0.28 5.41 -10.87
C THR A 87 0.05 4.47 -12.03
N SER A 88 -0.40 3.23 -11.96
CA SER A 88 -0.25 2.24 -13.01
C SER A 88 -1.62 1.71 -13.47
N SER A 89 -1.69 1.25 -14.73
CA SER A 89 -2.80 0.43 -15.23
C SER A 89 -2.62 -1.06 -14.92
N MET A 90 -1.38 -1.49 -14.66
CA MET A 90 -1.05 -2.83 -14.20
C MET A 90 -1.19 -2.88 -12.68
N ASP A 91 -1.79 -3.92 -12.15
CA ASP A 91 -1.84 -4.19 -10.72
C ASP A 91 -0.43 -4.37 -10.16
N TRP A 92 -0.22 -4.04 -8.90
CA TRP A 92 1.08 -4.11 -8.27
C TRP A 92 1.01 -4.29 -6.76
N GLU A 93 2.08 -4.86 -6.21
CA GLU A 93 2.28 -5.08 -4.79
C GLU A 93 3.68 -4.63 -4.39
N SER A 94 3.78 -3.66 -3.50
CA SER A 94 5.07 -3.23 -2.97
C SER A 94 5.47 -4.10 -1.79
N CYS A 95 6.60 -4.81 -1.93
CA CYS A 95 7.17 -5.59 -0.84
C CYS A 95 8.23 -4.79 -0.08
N MET A 96 8.08 -4.73 1.24
CA MET A 96 8.90 -3.92 2.13
C MET A 96 9.23 -4.60 3.44
N THR A 97 10.35 -4.24 4.04
CA THR A 97 10.80 -4.71 5.35
C THR A 97 10.31 -3.79 6.47
N MET A 98 10.24 -4.29 7.71
CA MET A 98 9.99 -3.48 8.90
C MET A 98 11.25 -2.78 9.42
N ASN A 99 12.43 -3.25 9.03
CA ASN A 99 13.75 -2.74 9.34
C ASN A 99 14.61 -2.71 8.07
N ASP A 100 15.92 -2.74 8.15
CA ASP A 100 16.78 -2.67 6.97
C ASP A 100 16.96 -4.00 6.24
N THR A 101 16.58 -5.13 6.86
CA THR A 101 16.84 -6.47 6.31
C THR A 101 15.60 -7.32 6.16
N TRP A 102 15.59 -8.21 5.13
CA TRP A 102 14.51 -9.17 4.90
C TRP A 102 14.51 -10.27 5.97
N GLY A 103 15.63 -10.92 6.17
CA GLY A 103 15.82 -11.92 7.22
C GLY A 103 16.21 -11.30 8.55
N PHE A 104 16.05 -12.07 9.62
CA PHE A 104 16.45 -11.65 10.96
C PHE A 104 17.95 -11.38 11.04
N LYS A 105 18.31 -10.24 11.63
CA LYS A 105 19.68 -9.90 12.07
C LYS A 105 19.63 -9.31 13.45
N SER A 106 20.33 -9.94 14.40
CA SER A 106 20.31 -9.53 15.82
C SER A 106 20.81 -8.11 16.07
N TYR A 107 21.66 -7.58 15.18
CA TYR A 107 22.23 -6.24 15.25
C TYR A 107 21.44 -5.17 14.47
N ASP A 108 20.47 -5.55 13.63
CA ASP A 108 19.59 -4.59 12.94
C ASP A 108 18.55 -4.07 13.92
N LYS A 109 18.72 -2.83 14.33
CA LYS A 109 17.83 -2.12 15.27
C LYS A 109 17.14 -0.92 14.63
N ASP A 110 17.29 -0.73 13.32
CA ASP A 110 16.74 0.41 12.58
C ASP A 110 15.28 0.14 12.15
N TRP A 111 14.39 0.04 13.14
CA TRP A 111 12.98 -0.25 12.95
C TRP A 111 12.22 0.97 12.43
N LYS A 112 11.40 0.76 11.40
CA LYS A 112 10.40 1.73 10.96
C LYS A 112 9.37 1.97 12.07
N SER A 113 9.01 3.23 12.28
CA SER A 113 7.96 3.57 13.24
C SER A 113 6.57 3.16 12.76
N PRO A 114 5.58 3.00 13.65
CA PRO A 114 4.19 2.75 13.24
C PRO A 114 3.63 3.84 12.31
N ASN A 115 4.01 5.12 12.50
CA ASN A 115 3.60 6.21 11.61
C ASN A 115 4.20 6.05 10.20
N GLU A 116 5.46 5.64 10.10
CA GLU A 116 6.13 5.37 8.83
C GLU A 116 5.47 4.19 8.12
N LEU A 117 5.21 3.08 8.82
CA LEU A 117 4.53 1.92 8.25
C LEU A 117 3.10 2.25 7.81
N LEU A 118 2.37 3.08 8.57
CA LEU A 118 1.05 3.56 8.18
C LEU A 118 1.13 4.44 6.95
N PHE A 119 2.09 5.36 6.89
CA PHE A 119 2.32 6.19 5.70
C PHE A 119 2.53 5.33 4.45
N TRP A 120 3.39 4.30 4.53
CA TRP A 120 3.62 3.39 3.41
C TRP A 120 2.33 2.70 2.96
N LEU A 121 1.52 2.21 3.91
CA LEU A 121 0.25 1.57 3.60
C LEU A 121 -0.69 2.52 2.85
N ILE A 122 -0.93 3.72 3.37
CA ILE A 122 -1.89 4.65 2.77
C ILE A 122 -1.40 5.22 1.43
N GLU A 123 -0.11 5.47 1.29
CA GLU A 123 0.50 5.94 0.04
C GLU A 123 0.38 4.88 -1.06
N ILE A 124 0.68 3.61 -0.77
CA ILE A 124 0.56 2.49 -1.70
C ILE A 124 -0.89 2.31 -2.14
N VAL A 125 -1.83 2.22 -1.18
CA VAL A 125 -3.24 1.93 -1.45
C VAL A 125 -3.91 3.10 -2.21
N SER A 126 -3.59 4.34 -1.87
CA SER A 126 -4.10 5.51 -2.60
C SER A 126 -3.70 5.53 -4.07
N LYS A 127 -2.57 4.92 -4.42
CA LYS A 127 -2.08 4.74 -5.80
C LYS A 127 -2.58 3.46 -6.48
N GLY A 128 -3.39 2.67 -5.79
CA GLY A 128 -3.98 1.43 -6.29
C GLY A 128 -3.08 0.20 -6.18
N GLY A 129 -2.07 0.24 -5.30
CA GLY A 129 -1.21 -0.90 -4.99
C GLY A 129 -1.63 -1.67 -3.75
N ASN A 130 -1.00 -2.82 -3.56
CA ASN A 130 -1.08 -3.63 -2.35
C ASN A 130 0.24 -3.54 -1.58
N TYR A 131 0.17 -3.64 -0.26
CA TYR A 131 1.32 -3.56 0.62
C TYR A 131 1.62 -4.92 1.24
N MET A 132 2.77 -5.50 0.89
CA MET A 132 3.32 -6.70 1.49
C MET A 132 4.42 -6.32 2.48
N LEU A 133 4.11 -6.41 3.77
CA LEU A 133 5.05 -6.07 4.84
C LEU A 133 5.71 -7.33 5.39
N ASN A 134 7.03 -7.43 5.19
CA ASN A 134 7.83 -8.56 5.63
C ASN A 134 8.05 -8.53 7.14
N ILE A 135 7.98 -9.71 7.76
CA ILE A 135 8.50 -10.01 9.09
C ILE A 135 9.70 -10.93 8.95
N GLY A 136 10.77 -10.71 9.73
CA GLY A 136 11.95 -11.58 9.75
C GLY A 136 11.99 -12.37 11.05
N PRO A 137 11.42 -13.60 11.12
CA PRO A 137 11.51 -14.45 12.31
C PRO A 137 12.96 -14.81 12.60
N ASP A 138 13.28 -15.04 13.87
CA ASP A 138 14.58 -15.53 14.29
C ASP A 138 14.76 -17.04 13.97
N SER A 139 15.88 -17.62 14.39
CA SER A 139 16.20 -19.02 14.13
C SER A 139 15.28 -20.03 14.86
N MET A 140 14.54 -19.59 15.86
CA MET A 140 13.54 -20.40 16.58
C MET A 140 12.15 -20.23 15.98
N GLY A 141 11.96 -19.32 15.02
CA GLY A 141 10.68 -18.96 14.42
C GLY A 141 9.94 -17.86 15.17
N ASP A 142 10.54 -17.26 16.18
CA ASP A 142 9.93 -16.19 16.96
C ASP A 142 9.96 -14.87 16.22
N VAL A 143 8.82 -14.17 16.21
CA VAL A 143 8.71 -12.84 15.60
C VAL A 143 9.27 -11.79 16.56
N PRO A 144 10.22 -10.94 16.13
CA PRO A 144 10.79 -9.91 16.99
C PRO A 144 9.73 -9.03 17.68
N GLU A 145 9.92 -8.74 18.96
CA GLU A 145 8.96 -7.99 19.78
C GLU A 145 8.55 -6.65 19.16
N THR A 146 9.50 -5.95 18.54
CA THR A 146 9.22 -4.68 17.84
C THR A 146 8.29 -4.88 16.64
N SER A 147 8.46 -5.97 15.88
CA SER A 147 7.54 -6.30 14.79
C SER A 147 6.13 -6.57 15.32
N VAL A 148 6.02 -7.34 16.41
CA VAL A 148 4.72 -7.63 17.05
C VAL A 148 4.04 -6.34 17.51
N LYS A 149 4.75 -5.45 18.19
CA LYS A 149 4.22 -4.15 18.65
C LYS A 149 3.74 -3.28 17.49
N ASN A 150 4.53 -3.20 16.43
CA ASN A 150 4.18 -2.42 15.24
C ASN A 150 2.93 -2.98 14.55
N LEU A 151 2.85 -4.30 14.37
CA LEU A 151 1.70 -4.98 13.76
C LEU A 151 0.43 -4.78 14.59
N ILE A 152 0.51 -4.90 15.91
CA ILE A 152 -0.63 -4.65 16.81
C ILE A 152 -1.09 -3.19 16.68
N THR A 153 -0.17 -2.24 16.63
CA THR A 153 -0.48 -0.81 16.50
C THR A 153 -1.18 -0.51 15.19
N LEU A 154 -0.65 -1.01 14.07
CA LEU A 154 -1.29 -0.89 12.75
C LEU A 154 -2.64 -1.62 12.69
N GLY A 155 -2.71 -2.83 13.27
CA GLY A 155 -3.94 -3.61 13.35
C GLY A 155 -5.05 -2.89 14.11
N ASN A 156 -4.72 -2.18 15.21
CA ASN A 156 -5.68 -1.36 15.94
C ASN A 156 -6.16 -0.15 15.14
N TRP A 157 -5.28 0.47 14.36
CA TRP A 157 -5.68 1.52 13.42
C TRP A 157 -6.60 0.97 12.33
N LEU A 158 -6.27 -0.18 11.73
CA LEU A 158 -7.07 -0.84 10.69
C LEU A 158 -8.45 -1.29 11.18
N LYS A 159 -8.60 -1.72 12.43
CA LYS A 159 -9.92 -2.02 13.02
C LYS A 159 -10.88 -0.83 12.98
N ILE A 160 -10.35 0.38 13.07
CA ILE A 160 -11.13 1.63 13.05
C ILE A 160 -11.28 2.17 11.62
N ASN A 161 -10.19 2.19 10.85
CA ASN A 161 -10.09 2.92 9.60
C ASN A 161 -10.06 2.00 8.35
N GLY A 162 -10.09 0.69 8.53
CA GLY A 162 -9.90 -0.29 7.46
C GLY A 162 -10.93 -0.21 6.33
N GLU A 163 -12.12 0.36 6.56
CA GLU A 163 -13.08 0.62 5.50
C GLU A 163 -12.51 1.54 4.40
N GLY A 164 -11.60 2.44 4.76
CA GLY A 164 -10.87 3.30 3.82
C GLY A 164 -9.71 2.61 3.10
N ILE A 165 -9.40 1.35 3.44
CA ILE A 165 -8.30 0.57 2.88
C ILE A 165 -8.83 -0.64 2.08
N TYR A 166 -9.64 -1.50 2.74
CA TYR A 166 -10.11 -2.74 2.15
C TYR A 166 -11.23 -2.53 1.13
N ASN A 167 -11.18 -3.28 0.03
CA ASN A 167 -12.18 -3.19 -1.05
C ASN A 167 -12.32 -1.79 -1.65
N THR A 168 -11.23 -1.02 -1.65
CA THR A 168 -11.15 0.30 -2.25
C THR A 168 -10.31 0.27 -3.53
N LYS A 169 -10.44 1.33 -4.32
CA LYS A 169 -9.64 1.61 -5.51
C LYS A 169 -9.01 2.99 -5.37
N ARG A 170 -7.98 3.27 -6.16
CA ARG A 170 -7.46 4.62 -6.29
C ARG A 170 -8.53 5.58 -6.78
N TRP A 171 -8.56 6.78 -6.23
CA TRP A 171 -9.34 7.88 -6.78
C TRP A 171 -8.55 8.61 -7.87
N LYS A 172 -9.17 9.56 -8.58
CA LYS A 172 -8.49 10.38 -9.62
C LYS A 172 -7.35 11.24 -9.06
N ILE A 173 -7.43 11.60 -7.77
CA ILE A 173 -6.38 12.28 -7.01
C ILE A 173 -5.94 11.30 -5.92
N THR A 174 -4.66 10.99 -5.85
CA THR A 174 -4.12 10.04 -4.88
C THR A 174 -3.75 10.72 -3.56
N HIS A 175 -3.29 11.96 -3.64
CA HIS A 175 -2.87 12.79 -2.51
C HIS A 175 -3.11 14.26 -2.81
N GLU A 176 -3.47 15.05 -1.78
CA GLU A 176 -3.40 16.52 -1.79
C GLU A 176 -2.81 17.01 -0.48
N GLY A 177 -2.15 18.16 -0.50
CA GLY A 177 -1.57 18.81 0.66
C GLY A 177 -0.22 19.47 0.34
N PRO A 178 0.35 20.18 1.30
CA PRO A 178 1.58 20.94 1.11
C PRO A 178 2.85 20.08 1.11
N THR A 179 2.79 18.87 1.68
CA THR A 179 3.98 18.02 1.83
C THR A 179 4.36 17.39 0.51
N GLN A 180 5.59 17.67 0.06
CA GLN A 180 6.13 17.04 -1.15
C GLN A 180 6.69 15.66 -0.81
N ILE A 181 6.13 14.64 -1.44
CA ILE A 181 6.53 13.24 -1.26
C ILE A 181 7.44 12.84 -2.41
N PHE A 182 8.73 12.62 -2.11
CA PHE A 182 9.71 12.17 -3.10
C PHE A 182 9.86 10.66 -3.03
N MET A 183 9.31 9.96 -4.01
CA MET A 183 9.26 8.48 -4.05
C MET A 183 10.19 7.87 -5.10
N LYS A 184 11.08 8.67 -5.72
CA LYS A 184 11.91 8.21 -6.82
C LYS A 184 13.21 7.52 -6.36
N GLY A 185 13.35 6.27 -6.74
CA GLY A 185 14.57 5.46 -6.65
C GLY A 185 14.66 4.62 -5.38
N THR A 186 15.46 3.56 -5.47
CA THR A 186 15.79 2.63 -4.39
C THR A 186 16.22 3.35 -3.12
N ASN A 187 15.71 2.87 -1.98
CA ASN A 187 16.13 3.29 -0.68
C ASN A 187 15.61 4.67 -0.22
N HIS A 188 14.26 4.81 -0.18
CA HIS A 188 13.59 6.00 0.37
C HIS A 188 14.09 6.38 1.76
N ARG A 189 14.45 5.39 2.57
CA ARG A 189 14.98 5.60 3.91
C ARG A 189 16.31 6.32 3.90
N GLU A 190 17.26 5.94 3.03
CA GLU A 190 18.55 6.63 2.90
C GLU A 190 18.40 8.04 2.32
N LYS A 191 17.51 8.22 1.33
CA LYS A 191 17.27 9.54 0.71
C LYS A 191 16.55 10.50 1.66
N ASN A 192 15.74 9.97 2.57
CA ASN A 192 15.06 10.73 3.61
C ASN A 192 15.80 10.66 4.96
N LYS A 193 16.96 10.01 5.04
CA LYS A 193 17.78 9.96 6.25
C LYS A 193 18.13 11.39 6.68
N GLY A 194 17.53 11.84 7.79
CA GLY A 194 17.64 13.21 8.30
C GLY A 194 16.60 14.20 7.74
N LYS A 195 15.66 13.76 6.88
CA LYS A 195 14.47 14.52 6.54
C LYS A 195 13.28 13.73 7.08
N SER A 196 12.75 14.12 8.25
CA SER A 196 11.43 13.64 8.64
C SER A 196 10.44 14.10 7.57
N LEU A 197 9.62 13.18 7.05
CA LEU A 197 8.43 13.56 6.31
C LEU A 197 7.49 14.22 7.34
N GLU A 198 7.57 15.53 7.44
CA GLU A 198 6.70 16.31 8.32
C GLU A 198 5.37 16.55 7.61
N PHE A 199 4.45 15.61 7.79
CA PHE A 199 3.08 15.80 7.34
C PHE A 199 2.35 16.82 8.21
N THR A 200 1.32 17.42 7.63
CA THR A 200 0.46 18.41 8.28
C THR A 200 -0.98 17.91 8.32
N SER A 201 -1.84 18.61 9.06
CA SER A 201 -3.28 18.38 9.07
C SER A 201 -3.97 18.65 7.73
N LYS A 202 -3.22 19.11 6.73
CA LYS A 202 -3.70 19.44 5.37
C LYS A 202 -3.31 18.38 4.32
N ASP A 203 -2.57 17.35 4.73
CA ASP A 203 -2.18 16.25 3.84
C ASP A 203 -3.20 15.13 3.91
N PHE A 204 -3.79 14.79 2.75
CA PHE A 204 -4.83 13.76 2.62
C PHE A 204 -4.49 12.80 1.50
N TRP A 205 -4.67 11.50 1.76
CA TRP A 205 -4.62 10.41 0.78
C TRP A 205 -6.02 9.92 0.50
N PHE A 206 -6.30 9.61 -0.76
CA PHE A 206 -7.65 9.28 -1.19
C PHE A 206 -7.77 7.87 -1.72
N THR A 207 -8.84 7.20 -1.28
CA THR A 207 -9.33 5.95 -1.86
C THR A 207 -10.84 6.06 -2.09
N ILE A 208 -11.38 5.22 -2.95
CA ILE A 208 -12.81 5.23 -3.27
C ILE A 208 -13.33 3.80 -3.40
N ASN A 209 -14.57 3.58 -2.97
CA ASN A 209 -15.35 2.40 -3.35
C ASN A 209 -16.61 2.83 -4.12
N THR A 210 -17.56 1.93 -4.31
CA THR A 210 -18.78 2.21 -5.08
C THR A 210 -19.60 3.36 -4.51
N ASN A 211 -19.56 3.57 -3.18
CA ASN A 211 -20.49 4.46 -2.47
C ASN A 211 -19.79 5.66 -1.82
N TYR A 212 -18.50 5.55 -1.51
CA TYR A 212 -17.83 6.53 -0.66
C TYR A 212 -16.44 6.85 -1.15
N LEU A 213 -16.06 8.11 -1.02
CA LEU A 213 -14.70 8.60 -1.03
C LEU A 213 -14.16 8.58 0.40
N PHE A 214 -12.95 8.08 0.57
CA PHE A 214 -12.23 8.11 1.83
C PHE A 214 -11.06 9.08 1.73
N ALA A 215 -10.92 9.94 2.74
CA ALA A 215 -9.78 10.84 2.87
C ALA A 215 -9.06 10.52 4.18
N THR A 216 -7.86 9.97 4.06
CA THR A 216 -7.03 9.56 5.21
C THR A 216 -5.96 10.61 5.47
N ALA A 217 -5.78 11.02 6.72
CA ALA A 217 -4.75 11.95 7.16
C ALA A 217 -3.92 11.34 8.29
N LEU A 218 -2.61 11.60 8.28
CA LEU A 218 -1.67 11.13 9.32
C LEU A 218 -1.61 12.04 10.53
N VAL A 219 -1.94 13.32 10.35
CA VAL A 219 -1.83 14.34 11.38
C VAL A 219 -3.22 14.91 11.72
N TYR A 220 -3.57 14.87 12.99
CA TYR A 220 -4.81 15.49 13.48
C TYR A 220 -4.69 17.01 13.46
N PRO A 221 -5.79 17.73 13.12
CA PRO A 221 -5.82 19.17 13.27
C PRO A 221 -5.63 19.58 14.73
N GLN A 222 -5.18 20.82 14.95
CA GLN A 222 -5.17 21.43 16.26
C GLN A 222 -6.59 21.64 16.81
N GLU A 223 -6.73 21.87 18.08
CA GLU A 223 -8.02 22.16 18.68
C GLU A 223 -8.65 23.39 17.99
N ASN A 224 -9.91 23.25 17.56
CA ASN A 224 -10.66 24.26 16.79
C ASN A 224 -10.10 24.60 15.40
N GLU A 225 -9.10 23.89 14.90
CA GLU A 225 -8.62 24.03 13.53
C GLU A 225 -9.64 23.42 12.54
N SER A 226 -9.98 24.18 11.49
CA SER A 226 -10.74 23.67 10.35
C SER A 226 -9.78 23.02 9.34
N ILE A 227 -10.10 21.82 8.89
CA ILE A 227 -9.42 21.23 7.74
C ILE A 227 -10.18 21.55 6.45
N ILE A 228 -9.47 21.60 5.33
CA ILE A 228 -10.03 21.89 3.99
C ILE A 228 -9.49 20.84 3.02
N ILE A 229 -10.40 20.15 2.35
CA ILE A 229 -10.09 19.26 1.22
C ILE A 229 -10.42 20.04 -0.07
N GLU A 230 -9.40 20.56 -0.74
CA GLU A 230 -9.53 21.47 -1.88
C GLU A 230 -10.13 20.76 -3.11
N SER A 231 -9.76 19.51 -3.34
CA SER A 231 -10.27 18.67 -4.42
C SER A 231 -11.78 18.38 -4.34
N LEU A 232 -12.42 18.67 -3.21
CA LEU A 232 -13.87 18.61 -3.00
C LEU A 232 -14.54 19.99 -2.95
N SER A 233 -14.02 20.95 -3.66
CA SER A 233 -14.67 22.28 -3.83
C SER A 233 -15.99 22.16 -4.60
N LYS A 234 -16.85 23.20 -4.52
CA LYS A 234 -18.08 23.28 -5.34
C LYS A 234 -17.81 23.26 -6.86
N LEU A 235 -16.56 23.50 -7.26
CA LEU A 235 -16.14 23.50 -8.66
C LEU A 235 -15.59 22.15 -9.13
N SER A 236 -15.46 21.19 -8.21
CA SER A 236 -14.88 19.85 -8.51
C SER A 236 -15.78 18.94 -9.36
N GLY A 237 -17.06 19.29 -9.50
CA GLY A 237 -18.08 18.46 -10.13
C GLY A 237 -18.72 17.44 -9.19
N TYR A 238 -18.25 17.29 -7.96
CA TYR A 238 -18.84 16.43 -6.95
C TYR A 238 -19.74 17.21 -5.99
N LYS A 239 -20.85 16.60 -5.61
CA LYS A 239 -21.72 17.09 -4.54
C LYS A 239 -21.52 16.23 -3.30
N VAL A 240 -21.05 16.83 -2.22
CA VAL A 240 -20.93 16.15 -0.93
C VAL A 240 -22.30 16.06 -0.27
N LYS A 241 -22.68 14.87 0.18
CA LYS A 241 -23.94 14.57 0.87
C LYS A 241 -23.75 14.39 2.37
N SER A 242 -22.68 13.72 2.77
CA SER A 242 -22.34 13.50 4.18
C SER A 242 -20.83 13.39 4.39
N VAL A 243 -20.39 13.69 5.59
CA VAL A 243 -19.00 13.52 6.05
C VAL A 243 -19.01 12.93 7.44
N ASN A 244 -18.35 11.80 7.62
CA ASN A 244 -18.20 11.12 8.89
C ASN A 244 -16.75 10.78 9.14
N GLN A 245 -16.31 10.77 10.37
CA GLN A 245 -15.00 10.25 10.77
C GLN A 245 -15.15 8.80 11.22
N LEU A 246 -14.36 7.88 10.64
CA LEU A 246 -14.38 6.49 11.07
C LEU A 246 -13.94 6.39 12.54
N GLY A 247 -14.63 5.54 13.30
CA GLY A 247 -14.40 5.35 14.73
C GLY A 247 -14.86 6.50 15.65
N SER A 248 -15.56 7.51 15.13
CA SER A 248 -16.18 8.56 15.93
C SER A 248 -17.71 8.45 15.86
N ILE A 249 -18.37 8.65 17.02
CA ILE A 249 -19.82 8.77 17.11
C ILE A 249 -20.29 10.22 16.97
N ASN A 250 -19.37 11.17 17.01
CA ASN A 250 -19.69 12.59 16.95
C ASN A 250 -19.87 13.05 15.51
N SER A 251 -20.89 13.85 15.29
CA SER A 251 -21.14 14.48 14.00
C SER A 251 -20.12 15.56 13.70
N LEU A 252 -19.58 15.55 12.50
CA LEU A 252 -18.71 16.61 12.00
C LEU A 252 -19.54 17.79 11.49
N GLN A 253 -19.05 19.01 11.73
CA GLN A 253 -19.60 20.20 11.07
C GLN A 253 -18.84 20.41 9.77
N TRP A 254 -19.55 20.44 8.64
CA TRP A 254 -18.91 20.61 7.35
C TRP A 254 -19.70 21.52 6.39
N LYS A 255 -18.98 22.09 5.45
CA LYS A 255 -19.56 22.94 4.39
C LYS A 255 -18.73 22.85 3.13
N GLN A 256 -19.32 22.47 2.00
CA GLN A 256 -18.70 22.55 0.70
C GLN A 256 -18.70 24.03 0.22
N THR A 257 -17.50 24.55 -0.08
CA THR A 257 -17.27 25.95 -0.48
C THR A 257 -16.68 26.01 -1.89
N LYS A 258 -16.45 27.22 -2.42
CA LYS A 258 -15.74 27.39 -3.70
C LYS A 258 -14.27 26.97 -3.62
N THR A 259 -13.66 26.98 -2.43
CA THR A 259 -12.23 26.67 -2.22
C THR A 259 -11.99 25.27 -1.72
N GLY A 260 -13.01 24.51 -1.32
CA GLY A 260 -12.88 23.14 -0.82
C GLY A 260 -14.02 22.73 0.10
N LEU A 261 -13.95 21.50 0.56
CA LEU A 261 -14.79 20.96 1.63
C LEU A 261 -14.15 21.32 2.98
N ARG A 262 -14.75 22.28 3.69
CA ARG A 262 -14.34 22.66 5.05
C ARG A 262 -14.98 21.74 6.07
N ILE A 263 -14.20 21.23 7.01
CA ILE A 263 -14.65 20.30 8.05
C ILE A 263 -14.10 20.74 9.41
N ASN A 264 -14.95 20.67 10.45
CA ASN A 264 -14.59 20.93 11.83
C ASN A 264 -15.01 19.77 12.72
N GLY A 265 -14.39 19.66 13.90
CA GLY A 265 -14.77 18.69 14.90
C GLY A 265 -14.12 17.31 14.76
N VAL A 266 -13.05 17.19 13.94
CA VAL A 266 -12.23 15.97 13.88
C VAL A 266 -11.64 15.69 15.26
N GLN A 267 -11.77 14.45 15.72
CA GLN A 267 -11.33 14.03 17.05
C GLN A 267 -10.28 12.93 16.98
N ARG A 268 -9.41 12.89 17.99
CA ARG A 268 -8.45 11.79 18.13
C ARG A 268 -9.20 10.49 18.44
N THR A 269 -8.86 9.43 17.72
CA THR A 269 -9.37 8.08 17.95
C THR A 269 -8.44 7.29 18.85
N ALA A 270 -8.92 6.16 19.37
CA ALA A 270 -8.15 5.29 20.26
C ALA A 270 -6.88 4.69 19.63
N SER A 271 -6.76 4.69 18.28
CA SER A 271 -5.58 4.19 17.59
C SER A 271 -4.32 5.03 17.83
N GLY A 272 -4.47 6.31 18.18
CA GLY A 272 -3.36 7.25 18.36
C GLY A 272 -2.62 7.67 17.09
N LEU A 273 -2.78 6.91 16.00
CA LEU A 273 -2.30 7.22 14.65
C LEU A 273 -3.36 8.02 13.89
N GLY A 274 -3.09 8.44 12.67
CA GLY A 274 -3.97 9.21 11.81
C GLY A 274 -5.44 8.74 11.76
N TYR A 275 -6.27 9.40 10.99
CA TYR A 275 -7.72 9.17 10.90
C TYR A 275 -8.19 9.11 9.45
N THR A 276 -9.38 8.56 9.23
CA THR A 276 -10.02 8.50 7.91
C THR A 276 -11.41 9.15 7.97
N LEU A 277 -11.67 10.02 7.01
CA LEU A 277 -12.99 10.57 6.74
C LEU A 277 -13.69 9.74 5.67
N LYS A 278 -14.93 9.35 5.92
CA LYS A 278 -15.84 8.70 4.99
C LYS A 278 -16.80 9.75 4.44
N ILE A 279 -16.76 9.96 3.13
CA ILE A 279 -17.43 11.07 2.45
C ILE A 279 -18.37 10.49 1.38
N ASP A 280 -19.66 10.76 1.49
CA ASP A 280 -20.65 10.43 0.47
C ASP A 280 -20.63 11.52 -0.59
N ILE A 281 -20.37 11.14 -1.85
CA ILE A 281 -20.32 12.04 -3.01
C ILE A 281 -21.19 11.51 -4.15
N ASP A 282 -21.81 12.46 -4.90
CA ASP A 282 -22.49 12.16 -6.19
C ASP A 282 -21.52 12.32 -7.34
#